data_1ebc0be1f7389a28801f76efd9f7183e
#
_entry.id   1ebc0be1f7389a28801f76efd9f7183e
#
_cell.length_a   1.000
_cell.length_b   1.000
_cell.length_c   1.000
_cell.angle_alpha   90.00
_cell.angle_beta   90.00
_cell.angle_gamma   90.00
#
_symmetry.space_group_name_H-M   'P 1'
#
loop_
_entity.id
_entity.type
_entity.pdbx_description
1 polymer ?
#
loop_
_entity_poly.entity_id
_entity_poly.type
_entity_poly.pdbx_seq_one_letter_code
_entity_poly.pdbx_strand_id
1 'polypeptide(L)'
;IDTSLLTEFYFEERIPALRGCVAVGSGSSNWSLDRMLYPFAGFAPPGGSCYSVAAGGHFSGGGYGLMSRLDGMVVDHIAGIELVTLDEKGVANTILVTENDTGEKGELFWALRGGGGGNFGVVTRFYLRPCQRRNAVKLSTLSFPWESNTESGLDTDKLAALIKAYGAYWETHNSPLPDDPNNELFALMR
;
A
#
# COMPACT_ATOMS: atom_id res chain seq x y z
N ILE A 1 -2.26 -22.58 1.26
CA ILE A 1 -3.13 -22.15 2.36
C ILE A 1 -4.01 -21.03 1.83
N ASP A 2 -5.31 -21.14 2.01
CA ASP A 2 -6.28 -20.12 1.62
C ASP A 2 -6.65 -19.26 2.84
N THR A 3 -6.38 -17.94 2.74
CA THR A 3 -6.67 -16.96 3.79
C THR A 3 -7.88 -16.07 3.45
N SER A 4 -8.62 -16.37 2.39
CA SER A 4 -9.72 -15.54 1.88
C SER A 4 -10.84 -15.27 2.89
N LEU A 5 -10.99 -16.14 3.89
CA LEU A 5 -11.98 -15.98 4.96
C LEU A 5 -11.48 -15.13 6.14
N LEU A 6 -10.21 -14.75 6.19
CA LEU A 6 -9.66 -13.86 7.22
C LEU A 6 -9.94 -12.41 6.84
N THR A 7 -11.16 -11.95 7.05
CA THR A 7 -11.66 -10.63 6.61
C THR A 7 -12.05 -9.72 7.77
N GLU A 8 -11.54 -10.01 8.97
CA GLU A 8 -11.86 -9.24 10.16
C GLU A 8 -11.36 -7.78 10.01
N PHE A 9 -12.15 -6.91 10.58
CA PHE A 9 -11.86 -5.48 10.65
C PHE A 9 -12.33 -4.92 11.99
N TYR A 10 -11.41 -4.29 12.74
CA TYR A 10 -11.75 -3.61 14.01
C TYR A 10 -10.64 -2.63 14.42
N PHE A 11 -10.97 -1.68 15.30
CA PHE A 11 -9.96 -0.88 16.00
C PHE A 11 -9.34 -1.68 17.14
N GLU A 12 -8.01 -1.71 17.19
CA GLU A 12 -7.31 -2.40 18.28
C GLU A 12 -7.23 -1.51 19.53
N GLU A 13 -7.84 -1.96 20.61
CA GLU A 13 -7.86 -1.26 21.89
C GLU A 13 -7.22 -2.05 23.02
N ARG A 14 -7.00 -3.36 22.84
CA ARG A 14 -6.55 -4.30 23.88
C ARG A 14 -5.04 -4.41 23.95
N ILE A 15 -4.36 -4.27 22.81
CA ILE A 15 -2.90 -4.39 22.71
C ILE A 15 -2.29 -2.99 22.83
N PRO A 16 -1.60 -2.65 23.96
CA PRO A 16 -1.16 -1.27 24.20
C PRO A 16 -0.28 -0.69 23.09
N ALA A 17 0.62 -1.50 22.50
CA ALA A 17 1.53 -1.09 21.44
C ALA A 17 0.81 -0.80 20.10
N LEU A 18 -0.44 -1.29 19.94
CA LEU A 18 -1.23 -1.18 18.71
C LEU A 18 -2.54 -0.41 18.90
N ARG A 19 -2.68 0.24 20.07
CA ARG A 19 -3.91 0.98 20.37
C ARG A 19 -4.18 2.07 19.35
N GLY A 20 -5.41 2.10 18.84
CA GLY A 20 -5.83 3.03 17.80
C GLY A 20 -5.45 2.61 16.37
N CYS A 21 -4.67 1.54 16.21
CA CYS A 21 -4.47 0.92 14.90
C CYS A 21 -5.75 0.22 14.44
N VAL A 22 -5.89 0.08 13.13
CA VAL A 22 -6.94 -0.73 12.55
C VAL A 22 -6.39 -2.11 12.22
N ALA A 23 -7.01 -3.13 12.78
CA ALA A 23 -6.75 -4.53 12.46
C ALA A 23 -7.45 -4.89 11.16
N VAL A 24 -6.72 -5.51 10.23
CA VAL A 24 -7.18 -5.92 8.90
C VAL A 24 -6.76 -7.36 8.66
N GLY A 25 -7.71 -8.25 8.46
CA GLY A 25 -7.45 -9.64 8.09
C GLY A 25 -6.81 -9.76 6.71
N SER A 26 -5.90 -10.71 6.54
CA SER A 26 -5.11 -10.88 5.31
C SER A 26 -5.94 -11.21 4.06
N GLY A 27 -7.15 -11.77 4.23
CA GLY A 27 -8.09 -12.05 3.16
C GLY A 27 -8.93 -10.84 2.70
N SER A 28 -8.84 -9.70 3.40
CA SER A 28 -9.59 -8.49 3.04
C SER A 28 -9.13 -7.95 1.70
N SER A 29 -10.06 -7.80 0.74
CA SER A 29 -9.76 -7.21 -0.56
C SER A 29 -9.73 -5.67 -0.50
N ASN A 30 -9.06 -5.02 -1.44
CA ASN A 30 -9.07 -3.55 -1.56
C ASN A 30 -10.51 -3.02 -1.62
N TRP A 31 -11.41 -3.71 -2.34
CA TRP A 31 -12.83 -3.35 -2.38
C TRP A 31 -13.49 -3.33 -1.00
N SER A 32 -13.26 -4.37 -0.19
CA SER A 32 -13.83 -4.43 1.16
C SER A 32 -13.20 -3.36 2.06
N LEU A 33 -11.88 -3.14 1.96
CA LEU A 33 -11.17 -2.14 2.74
C LEU A 33 -11.65 -0.72 2.44
N ASP A 34 -11.76 -0.35 1.17
CA ASP A 34 -12.24 0.98 0.78
C ASP A 34 -13.65 1.26 1.29
N ARG A 35 -14.53 0.25 1.23
CA ARG A 35 -15.91 0.39 1.70
C ARG A 35 -16.04 0.41 3.21
N MET A 36 -15.12 -0.18 3.94
CA MET A 36 -15.17 -0.28 5.40
C MET A 36 -14.31 0.80 6.06
N LEU A 37 -13.07 0.96 5.63
CA LEU A 37 -12.12 1.86 6.29
C LEU A 37 -12.51 3.33 6.11
N TYR A 38 -12.81 3.75 4.90
CA TYR A 38 -13.08 5.16 4.66
C TYR A 38 -14.34 5.67 5.39
N PRO A 39 -15.51 4.98 5.32
CA PRO A 39 -16.69 5.44 6.05
C PRO A 39 -16.56 5.37 7.57
N PHE A 40 -15.89 4.35 8.11
CA PHE A 40 -15.87 4.09 9.55
C PHE A 40 -14.64 4.65 10.25
N ALA A 41 -13.49 4.60 9.61
CA ALA A 41 -12.22 5.05 10.18
C ALA A 41 -11.74 6.40 9.61
N GLY A 42 -12.35 6.88 8.54
CA GLY A 42 -12.04 8.17 7.93
C GLY A 42 -10.73 8.19 7.16
N PHE A 43 -10.11 7.05 6.88
CA PHE A 43 -8.90 6.94 6.08
C PHE A 43 -8.96 5.76 5.10
N ALA A 44 -8.09 5.76 4.10
CA ALA A 44 -7.80 4.61 3.27
C ALA A 44 -6.28 4.41 3.23
N PRO A 45 -5.76 3.17 3.33
CA PRO A 45 -4.33 2.95 3.16
C PRO A 45 -3.91 3.34 1.75
N PRO A 46 -2.67 3.86 1.54
CA PRO A 46 -2.19 4.32 0.24
C PRO A 46 -1.86 3.17 -0.71
N GLY A 47 -2.73 2.18 -0.77
CA GLY A 47 -2.57 0.93 -1.52
C GLY A 47 -3.05 1.00 -2.96
N GLY A 48 -2.95 -0.14 -3.64
CA GLY A 48 -3.33 -0.29 -5.04
C GLY A 48 -4.84 -0.20 -5.28
N SER A 49 -5.22 0.12 -6.52
CA SER A 49 -6.60 0.39 -6.93
C SER A 49 -7.37 -0.84 -7.44
N CYS A 50 -6.73 -1.99 -7.61
CA CYS A 50 -7.41 -3.21 -8.09
C CYS A 50 -8.23 -3.84 -6.97
N TYR A 51 -9.56 -3.90 -7.11
CA TYR A 51 -10.46 -4.26 -6.01
C TYR A 51 -10.38 -5.70 -5.53
N SER A 52 -9.97 -6.64 -6.37
CA SER A 52 -9.88 -8.07 -6.01
C SER A 52 -8.58 -8.44 -5.31
N VAL A 53 -7.62 -7.52 -5.26
CA VAL A 53 -6.32 -7.77 -4.61
C VAL A 53 -6.52 -7.79 -3.09
N ALA A 54 -6.06 -8.87 -2.44
CA ALA A 54 -6.19 -9.04 -1.00
C ALA A 54 -4.97 -8.52 -0.23
N ALA A 55 -5.23 -8.08 1.01
CA ALA A 55 -4.25 -7.47 1.90
C ALA A 55 -3.01 -8.35 2.12
N GLY A 56 -3.18 -9.67 2.26
CA GLY A 56 -2.08 -10.60 2.55
C GLY A 56 -0.89 -10.47 1.61
N GLY A 57 -1.11 -10.61 0.31
CA GLY A 57 -0.06 -10.46 -0.70
C GLY A 57 0.28 -9.00 -0.97
N HIS A 58 -0.72 -8.12 -0.99
CA HIS A 58 -0.55 -6.72 -1.33
C HIS A 58 0.32 -5.97 -0.31
N PHE A 59 -0.01 -6.09 0.97
CA PHE A 59 0.70 -5.36 2.03
C PHE A 59 2.10 -5.92 2.28
N SER A 60 2.25 -7.25 2.28
CA SER A 60 3.57 -7.88 2.39
C SER A 60 4.51 -7.53 1.23
N GLY A 61 3.97 -7.19 0.06
CA GLY A 61 4.71 -6.76 -1.11
C GLY A 61 4.97 -5.25 -1.20
N GLY A 62 4.56 -4.48 -0.18
CA GLY A 62 4.72 -3.03 -0.12
C GLY A 62 3.40 -2.26 -0.17
N GLY A 63 2.51 -2.60 -1.09
CA GLY A 63 1.21 -1.92 -1.22
C GLY A 63 1.34 -0.53 -1.83
N TYR A 64 1.67 -0.48 -3.12
CA TYR A 64 1.81 0.77 -3.88
C TYR A 64 0.48 1.20 -4.52
N GLY A 65 0.18 2.49 -4.45
CA GLY A 65 -1.02 3.08 -5.04
C GLY A 65 -0.89 4.55 -5.41
N LEU A 66 -2.03 5.16 -5.78
CA LEU A 66 -2.07 6.54 -6.28
C LEU A 66 -1.63 7.58 -5.25
N MET A 67 -1.76 7.26 -3.95
CA MET A 67 -1.38 8.16 -2.85
C MET A 67 0.04 7.92 -2.35
N SER A 68 0.74 6.91 -2.88
CA SER A 68 2.04 6.51 -2.32
C SER A 68 3.15 7.54 -2.46
N ARG A 69 3.07 8.46 -3.42
CA ARG A 69 4.01 9.59 -3.50
C ARG A 69 3.89 10.53 -2.31
N LEU A 70 2.68 10.72 -1.82
CA LEU A 70 2.39 11.65 -0.74
C LEU A 70 2.46 10.98 0.62
N ASP A 71 1.84 9.80 0.75
CA ASP A 71 1.59 9.15 2.02
C ASP A 71 2.53 7.94 2.27
N GLY A 72 3.43 7.62 1.36
CA GLY A 72 4.22 6.38 1.42
C GLY A 72 3.43 5.17 0.92
N MET A 73 3.99 3.98 1.10
CA MET A 73 3.34 2.70 0.77
C MET A 73 2.58 2.16 1.98
N VAL A 74 1.73 1.16 1.79
CA VAL A 74 1.00 0.55 2.91
C VAL A 74 1.93 0.00 3.98
N VAL A 75 3.10 -0.55 3.61
CA VAL A 75 4.10 -1.06 4.57
C VAL A 75 4.62 0.00 5.53
N ASP A 76 4.59 1.27 5.14
CA ASP A 76 5.03 2.38 6.01
C ASP A 76 4.02 2.69 7.12
N HIS A 77 2.79 2.21 6.96
CA HIS A 77 1.69 2.36 7.92
C HIS A 77 1.45 1.11 8.78
N ILE A 78 2.17 0.02 8.54
CA ILE A 78 2.05 -1.20 9.35
C ILE A 78 2.77 -1.01 10.68
N ALA A 79 2.00 -1.06 11.78
CA ALA A 79 2.51 -1.01 13.15
C ALA A 79 2.71 -2.41 13.75
N GLY A 80 1.98 -3.42 13.26
CA GLY A 80 2.10 -4.80 13.72
C GLY A 80 1.59 -5.80 12.70
N ILE A 81 2.05 -7.03 12.81
CA ILE A 81 1.68 -8.15 11.95
C ILE A 81 1.48 -9.39 12.82
N GLU A 82 0.32 -10.02 12.70
CA GLU A 82 0.05 -11.34 13.27
C GLU A 82 0.22 -12.40 12.19
N LEU A 83 0.95 -13.44 12.52
CA LEU A 83 1.20 -14.55 11.59
C LEU A 83 1.24 -15.89 12.33
N VAL A 84 1.03 -16.96 11.58
CA VAL A 84 1.21 -18.34 12.04
C VAL A 84 2.51 -18.88 11.45
N THR A 85 3.37 -19.40 12.30
CA THR A 85 4.62 -20.09 11.94
C THR A 85 4.65 -21.49 12.55
N LEU A 86 5.60 -22.30 12.12
CA LEU A 86 5.89 -23.60 12.73
C LEU A 86 7.14 -23.47 13.62
N ASP A 87 7.10 -24.09 14.79
CA ASP A 87 8.31 -24.27 15.61
C ASP A 87 9.17 -25.42 15.06
N GLU A 88 10.33 -25.67 15.70
CA GLU A 88 11.27 -26.73 15.33
C GLU A 88 10.65 -28.14 15.36
N LYS A 89 9.54 -28.32 16.08
CA LYS A 89 8.78 -29.58 16.18
C LYS A 89 7.64 -29.67 15.18
N GLY A 90 7.46 -28.65 14.33
CA GLY A 90 6.37 -28.55 13.37
C GLY A 90 5.02 -28.19 14.00
N VAL A 91 5.01 -27.64 15.20
CA VAL A 91 3.78 -27.17 15.87
C VAL A 91 3.48 -25.75 15.42
N ALA A 92 2.24 -25.50 15.02
CA ALA A 92 1.79 -24.18 14.59
C ALA A 92 1.63 -23.24 15.80
N ASN A 93 2.24 -22.07 15.73
CA ASN A 93 2.17 -21.04 16.74
C ASN A 93 1.77 -19.70 16.12
N THR A 94 0.89 -18.96 16.77
CA THR A 94 0.56 -17.59 16.41
C THR A 94 1.56 -16.64 17.07
N ILE A 95 2.17 -15.78 16.25
CA ILE A 95 3.14 -14.78 16.70
C ILE A 95 2.61 -13.40 16.32
N LEU A 96 2.73 -12.45 17.23
CA LEU A 96 2.56 -11.03 16.95
C LEU A 96 3.93 -10.35 16.98
N VAL A 97 4.23 -9.62 15.92
CA VAL A 97 5.42 -8.77 15.80
C VAL A 97 4.99 -7.32 15.53
N THR A 98 5.71 -6.38 16.12
CA THR A 98 5.38 -4.95 16.06
C THR A 98 6.61 -4.12 15.71
N GLU A 99 6.41 -2.89 15.30
CA GLU A 99 7.48 -1.93 15.03
C GLU A 99 8.35 -1.59 16.26
N ASN A 100 7.86 -1.88 17.46
CA ASN A 100 8.59 -1.65 18.72
C ASN A 100 9.41 -2.87 19.17
N ASP A 101 9.29 -4.00 18.48
CA ASP A 101 10.06 -5.20 18.81
C ASP A 101 11.52 -5.06 18.37
N THR A 102 12.40 -5.73 19.10
CA THR A 102 13.84 -5.80 18.85
C THR A 102 14.29 -7.26 18.75
N GLY A 103 15.55 -7.48 18.32
CA GLY A 103 16.10 -8.83 18.11
C GLY A 103 15.31 -9.58 17.04
N GLU A 104 15.15 -10.89 17.22
CA GLU A 104 14.50 -11.77 16.23
C GLU A 104 13.10 -11.33 15.82
N LYS A 105 12.30 -10.82 16.76
CA LYS A 105 10.97 -10.29 16.44
C LYS A 105 11.03 -9.01 15.61
N GLY A 106 11.96 -8.11 15.91
CA GLY A 106 12.19 -6.90 15.12
C GLY A 106 12.69 -7.22 13.72
N GLU A 107 13.59 -8.18 13.58
CA GLU A 107 14.08 -8.68 12.29
C GLU A 107 12.94 -9.33 11.48
N LEU A 108 12.09 -10.12 12.14
CA LEU A 108 10.91 -10.71 11.50
C LEU A 108 9.91 -9.64 11.05
N PHE A 109 9.65 -8.64 11.87
CA PHE A 109 8.80 -7.51 11.49
C PHE A 109 9.34 -6.77 10.26
N TRP A 110 10.65 -6.51 10.21
CA TRP A 110 11.31 -5.90 9.06
C TRP A 110 11.19 -6.79 7.81
N ALA A 111 11.46 -8.09 7.93
CA ALA A 111 11.39 -9.04 6.82
C ALA A 111 9.99 -9.17 6.23
N LEU A 112 8.94 -9.13 7.06
CA LEU A 112 7.54 -9.20 6.63
C LEU A 112 7.08 -7.95 5.85
N ARG A 113 7.84 -6.87 5.89
CA ARG A 113 7.52 -5.59 5.25
C ARG A 113 8.25 -5.39 3.92
N GLY A 114 8.49 -6.45 3.16
CA GLY A 114 9.11 -6.36 1.83
C GLY A 114 9.98 -7.55 1.45
N GLY A 115 10.21 -8.50 2.37
CA GLY A 115 10.99 -9.72 2.10
C GLY A 115 10.25 -10.79 1.29
N GLY A 116 9.06 -10.47 0.80
CA GLY A 116 8.20 -11.35 0.01
C GLY A 116 7.10 -12.03 0.82
N GLY A 117 5.90 -12.05 0.26
CA GLY A 117 4.73 -12.66 0.90
C GLY A 117 4.88 -14.18 1.05
N GLY A 118 4.48 -14.70 2.21
CA GLY A 118 4.47 -16.14 2.50
C GLY A 118 5.81 -16.78 2.85
N ASN A 119 6.92 -16.03 2.85
CA ASN A 119 8.25 -16.59 3.10
C ASN A 119 8.54 -16.89 4.58
N PHE A 120 7.89 -16.16 5.50
CA PHE A 120 8.20 -16.22 6.93
C PHE A 120 7.08 -16.81 7.77
N GLY A 121 5.99 -17.19 7.14
CA GLY A 121 4.79 -17.72 7.77
C GLY A 121 3.52 -17.28 7.05
N VAL A 122 2.36 -17.66 7.60
CA VAL A 122 1.04 -17.29 7.07
C VAL A 122 0.56 -16.08 7.84
N VAL A 123 0.59 -14.91 7.20
CA VAL A 123 0.05 -13.69 7.81
C VAL A 123 -1.47 -13.81 7.92
N THR A 124 -1.97 -13.62 9.14
CA THR A 124 -3.41 -13.64 9.44
C THR A 124 -3.99 -12.23 9.51
N ARG A 125 -3.22 -11.27 10.03
CA ARG A 125 -3.70 -9.91 10.27
C ARG A 125 -2.59 -8.86 10.21
N PHE A 126 -2.93 -7.69 9.68
CA PHE A 126 -2.11 -6.48 9.75
C PHE A 126 -2.77 -5.47 10.69
N TYR A 127 -1.94 -4.69 11.38
CA TYR A 127 -2.38 -3.57 12.21
C TYR A 127 -1.85 -2.28 11.59
N LEU A 128 -2.76 -1.47 11.03
CA LEU A 128 -2.43 -0.25 10.30
C LEU A 128 -2.61 0.98 11.20
N ARG A 129 -1.62 1.86 11.21
CA ARG A 129 -1.81 3.22 11.71
C ARG A 129 -2.75 3.97 10.76
N PRO A 130 -3.73 4.72 11.27
CA PRO A 130 -4.55 5.58 10.44
C PRO A 130 -3.69 6.59 9.66
N CYS A 131 -3.89 6.66 8.35
CA CYS A 131 -3.29 7.68 7.50
C CYS A 131 -4.04 9.00 7.64
N GLN A 132 -3.42 10.09 7.23
CA GLN A 132 -4.07 11.40 7.23
C GLN A 132 -5.32 11.38 6.32
N ARG A 133 -6.45 11.83 6.85
CA ARG A 133 -7.66 11.97 6.07
C ARG A 133 -7.49 13.08 5.02
N ARG A 134 -7.80 12.77 3.77
CA ARG A 134 -7.84 13.76 2.69
C ARG A 134 -9.28 14.24 2.48
N ASN A 135 -9.46 15.55 2.48
CA ASN A 135 -10.80 16.14 2.32
C ASN A 135 -11.27 16.16 0.87
N ALA A 136 -10.34 16.16 -0.08
CA ALA A 136 -10.63 16.15 -1.50
C ALA A 136 -9.48 15.52 -2.30
N VAL A 137 -9.84 14.83 -3.38
CA VAL A 137 -8.93 14.34 -4.41
C VAL A 137 -9.46 14.80 -5.75
N LYS A 138 -8.58 15.34 -6.59
CA LYS A 138 -8.92 15.76 -7.96
C LYS A 138 -8.33 14.77 -8.95
N LEU A 139 -9.17 14.14 -9.74
CA LEU A 139 -8.76 13.33 -10.89
C LEU A 139 -8.84 14.21 -12.15
N SER A 140 -7.74 14.28 -12.90
CA SER A 140 -7.70 14.94 -14.19
C SER A 140 -7.17 13.96 -15.25
N THR A 141 -7.82 13.92 -16.41
CA THR A 141 -7.36 13.14 -17.55
C THR A 141 -7.02 14.09 -18.68
N LEU A 142 -5.82 13.99 -19.21
CA LEU A 142 -5.38 14.72 -20.39
C LEU A 142 -5.14 13.72 -21.51
N SER A 143 -5.73 13.97 -22.67
CA SER A 143 -5.56 13.12 -23.85
C SER A 143 -4.81 13.89 -24.93
N PHE A 144 -3.78 13.25 -25.45
CA PHE A 144 -2.95 13.81 -26.52
C PHE A 144 -3.16 12.97 -27.78
N PRO A 145 -3.61 13.56 -28.92
CA PRO A 145 -3.75 12.82 -30.15
C PRO A 145 -2.36 12.47 -30.71
N TRP A 146 -2.13 11.20 -30.95
CA TRP A 146 -0.88 10.68 -31.53
C TRP A 146 -0.91 10.65 -33.06
N GLU A 147 -2.09 10.85 -33.66
CA GLU A 147 -2.24 10.80 -35.09
C GLU A 147 -1.52 11.99 -35.73
N SER A 148 -0.62 11.67 -36.65
CA SER A 148 -0.06 12.68 -37.53
C SER A 148 -1.03 12.92 -38.70
N ASN A 149 -1.08 14.14 -39.23
CA ASN A 149 -1.82 14.44 -40.47
C ASN A 149 -1.17 13.83 -41.71
N THR A 150 -0.18 12.95 -41.53
CA THR A 150 0.53 12.23 -42.59
C THR A 150 0.11 10.75 -42.57
N GLU A 151 0.18 10.06 -43.70
CA GLU A 151 -0.23 8.67 -43.90
C GLU A 151 0.47 7.62 -42.98
N SER A 152 1.47 8.00 -42.18
CA SER A 152 2.23 7.13 -41.31
C SER A 152 1.73 6.99 -39.86
N GLY A 153 0.64 7.60 -39.49
CA GLY A 153 -0.14 7.32 -38.27
C GLY A 153 0.35 7.92 -36.95
N LEU A 154 1.59 7.78 -36.54
CA LEU A 154 2.07 8.22 -35.21
C LEU A 154 3.05 9.40 -35.34
N ASP A 155 2.80 10.45 -34.54
CA ASP A 155 3.74 11.56 -34.40
C ASP A 155 4.75 11.25 -33.25
N THR A 156 5.87 10.60 -33.63
CA THR A 156 6.91 10.21 -32.70
C THR A 156 7.61 11.38 -32.02
N ASP A 157 7.66 12.53 -32.66
CA ASP A 157 8.31 13.71 -32.09
C ASP A 157 7.47 14.31 -30.97
N LYS A 158 6.15 14.35 -31.14
CA LYS A 158 5.22 14.75 -30.06
C LYS A 158 5.29 13.80 -28.88
N LEU A 159 5.35 12.47 -29.13
CA LEU A 159 5.49 11.49 -28.07
C LEU A 159 6.81 11.71 -27.31
N ALA A 160 7.90 11.86 -28.03
CA ALA A 160 9.22 12.10 -27.42
C ALA A 160 9.25 13.40 -26.60
N ALA A 161 8.63 14.47 -27.10
CA ALA A 161 8.52 15.73 -26.37
C ALA A 161 7.70 15.59 -25.08
N LEU A 162 6.58 14.85 -25.12
CA LEU A 162 5.75 14.60 -23.95
C LEU A 162 6.49 13.77 -22.89
N ILE A 163 7.18 12.69 -23.29
CA ILE A 163 7.95 11.84 -22.38
C ILE A 163 9.07 12.67 -21.71
N LYS A 164 9.78 13.50 -22.49
CA LYS A 164 10.82 14.39 -21.95
C LYS A 164 10.24 15.40 -20.96
N ALA A 165 9.12 16.04 -21.28
CA ALA A 165 8.46 16.99 -20.39
C ALA A 165 7.96 16.30 -19.09
N TYR A 166 7.42 15.10 -19.21
CA TYR A 166 7.01 14.28 -18.07
C TYR A 166 8.21 13.95 -17.17
N GLY A 167 9.33 13.51 -17.73
CA GLY A 167 10.56 13.23 -16.97
C GLY A 167 11.10 14.48 -16.28
N ALA A 168 11.24 15.58 -17.00
CA ALA A 168 11.73 16.84 -16.46
C ALA A 168 10.86 17.41 -15.32
N TYR A 169 9.54 17.21 -15.42
CA TYR A 169 8.64 17.57 -14.33
C TYR A 169 9.01 16.82 -13.04
N TRP A 170 9.21 15.49 -13.10
CA TRP A 170 9.52 14.69 -11.93
C TRP A 170 10.92 14.94 -11.36
N GLU A 171 11.89 15.33 -12.18
CA GLU A 171 13.23 15.73 -11.71
C GLU A 171 13.18 16.97 -10.81
N THR A 172 12.25 17.88 -11.08
CA THR A 172 12.13 19.16 -10.35
C THR A 172 11.06 19.14 -9.25
N HIS A 173 10.11 18.21 -9.30
CA HIS A 173 8.98 18.10 -8.36
C HIS A 173 9.03 16.77 -7.61
N ASN A 174 10.18 16.47 -7.03
CA ASN A 174 10.39 15.27 -6.22
C ASN A 174 11.02 15.69 -4.89
N SER A 175 10.33 15.43 -3.78
CA SER A 175 10.81 15.69 -2.44
C SER A 175 10.92 14.40 -1.63
N PRO A 176 12.03 14.18 -0.91
CA PRO A 176 12.13 13.07 0.02
C PRO A 176 11.36 13.31 1.33
N LEU A 177 10.83 14.53 1.51
CA LEU A 177 10.12 14.88 2.74
C LEU A 177 8.66 14.42 2.63
N PRO A 178 8.14 13.71 3.64
CA PRO A 178 6.72 13.37 3.70
C PRO A 178 5.90 14.67 3.78
N ASP A 179 4.68 14.63 3.28
CA ASP A 179 3.72 15.74 3.26
C ASP A 179 4.18 16.99 2.47
N ASP A 180 5.26 16.91 1.68
CA ASP A 180 5.66 18.00 0.81
C ASP A 180 4.63 18.18 -0.33
N PRO A 181 4.11 19.41 -0.57
CA PRO A 181 3.18 19.68 -1.66
C PRO A 181 3.65 19.21 -3.04
N ASN A 182 4.95 19.12 -3.28
CA ASN A 182 5.50 18.57 -4.52
C ASN A 182 5.17 17.08 -4.72
N ASN A 183 4.78 16.36 -3.66
CA ASN A 183 4.39 14.95 -3.70
C ASN A 183 2.87 14.74 -3.91
N GLU A 184 2.06 15.81 -3.91
CA GLU A 184 0.61 15.69 -4.04
C GLU A 184 0.15 15.23 -5.43
N LEU A 185 0.95 15.46 -6.47
CA LEU A 185 0.62 14.99 -7.81
C LEU A 185 1.09 13.55 -8.01
N PHE A 186 0.17 12.69 -8.42
CA PHE A 186 0.45 11.40 -9.01
C PHE A 186 -0.04 11.40 -10.46
N ALA A 187 0.79 10.92 -11.39
CA ALA A 187 0.40 10.83 -12.79
C ALA A 187 0.78 9.48 -13.39
N LEU A 188 -0.10 8.95 -14.22
CA LEU A 188 0.13 7.77 -15.04
C LEU A 188 0.06 8.15 -16.51
N MET A 189 1.05 7.69 -17.26
CA MET A 189 1.03 7.73 -18.72
C MET A 189 0.60 6.35 -19.25
N ARG A 190 -0.39 6.29 -20.13
CA ARG A 190 -0.93 5.05 -20.70
C ARG A 190 -1.39 5.25 -22.16
#